data_7d81be753dc28ef967f8d00dd1af11f2
#
_entry.id   7d81be753dc28ef967f8d00dd1af11f2
#
_cell.length_a   1.000
_cell.length_b   1.000
_cell.length_c   1.000
_cell.angle_alpha   90.00
_cell.angle_beta   90.00
_cell.angle_gamma   90.00
#
_symmetry.space_group_name_H-M   'P 1'
#
loop_
_entity.id
_entity.type
_entity.pdbx_description
1 polymer ?
#
loop_
_entity_poly.entity_id
_entity_poly.type
_entity_poly.pdbx_seq_one_letter_code
_entity_poly.pdbx_strand_id
1 'polypeptide(L)'
;GDQPIRTPGDLRHHTLIHDETLIRHWPGSSGWSEWLALAGVPEFDYSAGLHFDHSDHCVDAAIAGSGVVLGRRSMSSRDLEQGRLIAPFDLDLPFRGGIYSVTTPVKAANPNVQAFRRWLREEASGMELNSPRS
;
A
#
# COMPACT_ATOMS: atom_id res chain seq x y z
N GLY A 1 -12.85 -2.46 -17.24
CA GLY A 1 -13.28 -1.38 -18.13
C GLY A 1 -12.18 -0.90 -19.02
N ASP A 2 -12.54 -0.69 -20.28
CA ASP A 2 -11.58 -0.32 -21.33
C ASP A 2 -11.23 1.18 -21.35
N GLN A 3 -11.65 1.94 -20.35
CA GLN A 3 -11.35 3.37 -20.29
C GLN A 3 -10.00 3.61 -19.61
N PRO A 4 -9.10 4.39 -20.25
CA PRO A 4 -7.82 4.69 -19.62
C PRO A 4 -8.01 5.61 -18.40
N ILE A 5 -7.27 5.32 -17.33
CA ILE A 5 -7.24 6.16 -16.13
C ILE A 5 -6.24 7.29 -16.39
N ARG A 6 -6.73 8.51 -16.59
CA ARG A 6 -5.91 9.71 -16.83
C ARG A 6 -5.99 10.71 -15.68
N THR A 7 -7.14 10.78 -15.02
CA THR A 7 -7.40 11.64 -13.88
C THR A 7 -7.94 10.84 -12.71
N PRO A 8 -7.79 11.29 -11.46
CA PRO A 8 -8.40 10.63 -10.32
C PRO A 8 -9.92 10.47 -10.43
N GLY A 9 -10.59 11.37 -11.13
CA GLY A 9 -12.03 11.29 -11.38
C GLY A 9 -12.45 10.10 -12.25
N ASP A 10 -11.55 9.57 -13.07
CA ASP A 10 -11.84 8.42 -13.95
C ASP A 10 -12.02 7.12 -13.14
N LEU A 11 -11.54 7.08 -11.90
CA LEU A 11 -11.69 5.94 -10.99
C LEU A 11 -13.15 5.56 -10.74
N ARG A 12 -14.09 6.50 -10.91
CA ARG A 12 -15.55 6.24 -10.83
C ARG A 12 -16.05 5.20 -11.83
N HIS A 13 -15.30 4.98 -12.91
CA HIS A 13 -15.62 4.03 -13.98
C HIS A 13 -14.90 2.69 -13.82
N HIS A 14 -14.14 2.55 -12.74
CA HIS A 14 -13.34 1.35 -12.46
C HIS A 14 -13.77 0.70 -11.14
N THR A 15 -13.56 -0.61 -11.05
CA THR A 15 -13.78 -1.34 -9.81
C THR A 15 -12.67 -0.98 -8.81
N LEU A 16 -13.04 -0.50 -7.64
CA LEU A 16 -12.09 -0.25 -6.56
C LEU A 16 -11.91 -1.52 -5.72
N ILE A 17 -10.69 -1.77 -5.30
CA ILE A 17 -10.34 -2.89 -4.44
C ILE A 17 -10.03 -2.33 -3.06
N HIS A 18 -10.74 -2.84 -2.05
CA HIS A 18 -10.65 -2.41 -0.65
C HIS A 18 -9.88 -3.44 0.17
N ASP A 19 -8.83 -2.97 0.83
CA ASP A 19 -8.07 -3.75 1.80
C ASP A 19 -8.62 -3.53 3.20
N GLU A 20 -9.43 -4.48 3.67
CA GLU A 20 -10.04 -4.43 5.00
C GLU A 20 -9.04 -4.67 6.13
N THR A 21 -7.87 -5.21 5.83
CA THR A 21 -6.82 -5.47 6.82
C THR A 21 -6.35 -4.17 7.47
N LEU A 22 -6.19 -3.11 6.67
CA LEU A 22 -5.76 -1.81 7.16
C LEU A 22 -6.79 -1.16 8.06
N ILE A 23 -8.06 -1.22 7.66
CA ILE A 23 -9.17 -0.61 8.40
C ILE A 23 -9.33 -1.31 9.76
N ARG A 24 -9.22 -2.64 9.78
CA ARG A 24 -9.43 -3.46 10.97
C ARG A 24 -8.30 -3.37 11.99
N HIS A 25 -7.06 -3.29 11.55
CA HIS A 25 -5.88 -3.30 12.43
C HIS A 25 -5.34 -1.91 12.75
N TRP A 26 -5.73 -0.90 11.99
CA TRP A 26 -5.35 0.49 12.18
C TRP A 26 -6.57 1.42 12.10
N PRO A 27 -7.34 1.56 13.19
CA PRO A 27 -8.41 2.55 13.24
C PRO A 27 -7.84 3.95 12.94
N GLY A 28 -8.38 4.61 11.91
CA GLY A 28 -7.85 5.88 11.41
C GLY A 28 -6.81 5.76 10.31
N SER A 29 -6.51 4.54 9.83
CA SER A 29 -5.74 4.38 8.60
C SER A 29 -6.59 4.75 7.40
N SER A 30 -5.97 5.51 6.54
CA SER A 30 -6.52 6.04 5.32
C SER A 30 -6.76 4.95 4.29
N GLY A 31 -8.01 4.89 3.86
CA GLY A 31 -8.41 4.12 2.72
C GLY A 31 -8.70 5.03 1.53
N TRP A 32 -9.56 4.57 0.64
CA TRP A 32 -9.97 5.29 -0.55
C TRP A 32 -10.56 6.68 -0.25
N SER A 33 -11.32 6.85 0.85
CA SER A 33 -11.91 8.14 1.22
C SER A 33 -10.86 9.23 1.37
N GLU A 34 -9.78 8.93 2.07
CA GLU A 34 -8.71 9.90 2.33
C GLU A 34 -7.88 10.17 1.07
N TRP A 35 -7.60 9.15 0.27
CA TRP A 35 -6.89 9.31 -0.98
C TRP A 35 -7.69 10.15 -1.98
N LEU A 36 -8.98 9.89 -2.14
CA LEU A 36 -9.86 10.65 -3.05
C LEU A 36 -10.03 12.10 -2.60
N ALA A 37 -10.12 12.34 -1.29
CA ALA A 37 -10.14 13.69 -0.74
C ALA A 37 -8.84 14.44 -1.04
N LEU A 38 -7.69 13.79 -0.87
CA LEU A 38 -6.38 14.35 -1.20
C LEU A 38 -6.25 14.63 -2.71
N ALA A 39 -6.83 13.76 -3.53
CA ALA A 39 -6.86 13.92 -4.99
C ALA A 39 -7.84 15.00 -5.49
N GLY A 40 -8.62 15.60 -4.59
CA GLY A 40 -9.62 16.62 -4.94
C GLY A 40 -10.91 16.05 -5.53
N VAL A 41 -11.24 14.78 -5.24
CA VAL A 41 -12.47 14.10 -5.71
C VAL A 41 -13.29 13.58 -4.52
N PRO A 42 -13.76 14.45 -3.62
CA PRO A 42 -14.40 14.03 -2.38
C PRO A 42 -15.82 13.46 -2.54
N GLU A 43 -16.54 13.80 -3.61
CA GLU A 43 -17.93 13.39 -3.84
C GLU A 43 -18.06 12.08 -4.63
N PHE A 44 -17.09 11.24 -4.58
CA PHE A 44 -17.09 9.97 -5.29
C PHE A 44 -17.61 8.85 -4.39
N ASP A 45 -18.61 8.10 -4.85
CA ASP A 45 -19.08 6.89 -4.17
C ASP A 45 -18.08 5.76 -4.39
N TYR A 46 -17.22 5.55 -3.40
CA TYR A 46 -16.20 4.52 -3.39
C TYR A 46 -16.60 3.27 -2.60
N SER A 47 -17.82 3.19 -2.10
CA SER A 47 -18.29 2.07 -1.27
C SER A 47 -18.45 0.77 -2.03
N ALA A 48 -18.74 0.88 -3.33
CA ALA A 48 -18.84 -0.28 -4.20
C ALA A 48 -17.46 -0.79 -4.63
N GLY A 49 -17.33 -2.09 -4.82
CA GLY A 49 -16.10 -2.71 -5.31
C GLY A 49 -15.84 -4.08 -4.72
N LEU A 50 -14.59 -4.51 -4.79
CA LEU A 50 -14.14 -5.77 -4.22
C LEU A 50 -13.51 -5.53 -2.85
N HIS A 51 -13.86 -6.34 -1.87
CA HIS A 51 -13.36 -6.26 -0.51
C HIS A 51 -12.60 -7.54 -0.15
N PHE A 52 -11.38 -7.38 0.30
CA PHE A 52 -10.54 -8.49 0.77
C PHE A 52 -10.02 -8.21 2.17
N ASP A 53 -9.86 -9.25 2.94
CA ASP A 53 -9.31 -9.21 4.30
C ASP A 53 -7.81 -9.54 4.37
N HIS A 54 -7.15 -9.64 3.21
CA HIS A 54 -5.70 -9.84 3.07
C HIS A 54 -5.14 -8.92 2.00
N SER A 55 -4.08 -8.19 2.32
CA SER A 55 -3.45 -7.21 1.42
C SER A 55 -2.86 -7.84 0.16
N ASP A 56 -2.31 -9.04 0.25
CA ASP A 56 -1.77 -9.79 -0.88
C ASP A 56 -2.86 -10.18 -1.88
N HIS A 57 -4.05 -10.57 -1.42
CA HIS A 57 -5.19 -10.85 -2.30
C HIS A 57 -5.66 -9.60 -3.06
N CYS A 58 -5.58 -8.43 -2.43
CA CYS A 58 -5.88 -7.15 -3.11
C CYS A 58 -4.91 -6.90 -4.27
N VAL A 59 -3.62 -7.13 -4.05
CA VAL A 59 -2.58 -6.96 -5.08
C VAL A 59 -2.76 -7.98 -6.20
N ASP A 60 -3.01 -9.25 -5.86
CA ASP A 60 -3.26 -10.31 -6.86
C ASP A 60 -4.48 -10.01 -7.73
N ALA A 61 -5.56 -9.50 -7.13
CA ALA A 61 -6.76 -9.10 -7.87
C ALA A 61 -6.46 -7.93 -8.84
N ALA A 62 -5.64 -6.97 -8.43
CA ALA A 62 -5.21 -5.87 -9.31
C ALA A 62 -4.33 -6.38 -10.46
N ILE A 63 -3.38 -7.27 -10.20
CA ILE A 63 -2.53 -7.93 -11.21
C ILE A 63 -3.39 -8.68 -12.22
N ALA A 64 -4.44 -9.35 -11.75
CA ALA A 64 -5.42 -10.05 -12.60
C ALA A 64 -6.32 -9.11 -13.41
N GLY A 65 -6.20 -7.79 -13.25
CA GLY A 65 -7.00 -6.80 -13.96
C GLY A 65 -8.41 -6.61 -13.39
N SER A 66 -8.68 -7.07 -12.17
CA SER A 66 -10.00 -6.99 -11.54
C SER A 66 -10.38 -5.59 -11.04
N GLY A 67 -9.41 -4.69 -10.95
CA GLY A 67 -9.67 -3.32 -10.48
C GLY A 67 -8.42 -2.56 -10.07
N VAL A 68 -8.64 -1.47 -9.35
CA VAL A 68 -7.61 -0.57 -8.85
C VAL A 68 -7.51 -0.69 -7.33
N VAL A 69 -6.31 -0.87 -6.82
CA VAL A 69 -6.01 -1.00 -5.39
C VAL A 69 -5.17 0.19 -4.90
N LEU A 70 -5.37 0.59 -3.65
CA LEU A 70 -4.40 1.41 -2.93
C LEU A 70 -3.30 0.50 -2.39
N GLY A 71 -2.26 0.32 -3.19
CA GLY A 71 -1.12 -0.53 -2.83
C GLY A 71 -0.11 0.21 -1.95
N ARG A 72 0.53 -0.54 -1.04
CA ARG A 72 1.71 -0.05 -0.34
C ARG A 72 2.92 -0.18 -1.25
N ARG A 73 3.72 0.89 -1.39
CA ARG A 73 4.94 0.85 -2.22
C ARG A 73 5.88 -0.27 -1.82
N SER A 74 6.06 -0.51 -0.54
CA SER A 74 6.93 -1.58 -0.03
C SER A 74 6.51 -2.99 -0.45
N MET A 75 5.20 -3.22 -0.64
CA MET A 75 4.66 -4.52 -1.06
C MET A 75 4.49 -4.64 -2.57
N SER A 76 4.38 -3.51 -3.28
CA SER A 76 4.05 -3.47 -4.70
C SER A 76 5.24 -3.08 -5.59
N SER A 77 6.38 -2.71 -5.03
CA SER A 77 7.55 -2.24 -5.78
C SER A 77 8.01 -3.23 -6.85
N ARG A 78 8.08 -4.50 -6.51
CA ARG A 78 8.50 -5.56 -7.44
C ARG A 78 7.52 -5.72 -8.61
N ASP A 79 6.22 -5.63 -8.34
CA ASP A 79 5.19 -5.77 -9.37
C ASP A 79 5.16 -4.55 -10.30
N LEU A 80 5.42 -3.37 -9.77
CA LEU A 80 5.60 -2.14 -10.55
C LEU A 80 6.85 -2.22 -11.43
N GLU A 81 8.00 -2.64 -10.89
CA GLU A 81 9.25 -2.81 -11.63
C GLU A 81 9.12 -3.83 -12.77
N GLN A 82 8.36 -4.90 -12.55
CA GLN A 82 8.11 -5.95 -13.54
C GLN A 82 6.96 -5.63 -14.50
N GLY A 83 6.32 -4.47 -14.35
CA GLY A 83 5.22 -4.04 -15.21
C GLY A 83 3.92 -4.84 -15.02
N ARG A 84 3.80 -5.62 -13.94
CA ARG A 84 2.56 -6.33 -13.60
C ARG A 84 1.50 -5.39 -13.01
N LEU A 85 1.94 -4.33 -12.37
CA LEU A 85 1.13 -3.22 -11.89
C LEU A 85 1.59 -1.92 -12.52
N ILE A 86 0.68 -0.97 -12.61
CA ILE A 86 0.95 0.40 -13.04
C ILE A 86 0.42 1.34 -11.97
N ALA A 87 1.23 2.34 -11.58
CA ALA A 87 0.78 3.43 -10.73
C ALA A 87 0.40 4.62 -11.63
N PRO A 88 -0.90 4.84 -11.90
CA PRO A 88 -1.33 5.88 -12.83
C PRO A 88 -1.16 7.30 -12.28
N PHE A 89 -0.98 7.45 -10.97
CA PHE A 89 -0.82 8.74 -10.31
C PHE A 89 0.40 8.74 -9.39
N ASP A 90 1.08 9.89 -9.35
CA ASP A 90 2.15 10.16 -8.38
C ASP A 90 1.58 10.90 -7.17
N LEU A 91 0.65 10.25 -6.48
CA LEU A 91 -0.01 10.76 -5.29
C LEU A 91 0.00 9.70 -4.21
N ASP A 92 0.77 9.94 -3.17
CA ASP A 92 0.91 9.02 -2.05
C ASP A 92 0.19 9.54 -0.81
N LEU A 93 -0.46 8.61 -0.10
CA LEU A 93 -0.89 8.85 1.27
C LEU A 93 0.26 8.55 2.23
N PRO A 94 0.58 9.46 3.16
CA PRO A 94 1.56 9.17 4.20
C PRO A 94 1.04 8.04 5.09
N PHE A 95 1.88 7.01 5.28
CA PHE A 95 1.59 5.94 6.23
C PHE A 95 2.00 6.37 7.64
N ARG A 96 1.03 6.41 8.55
CA ARG A 96 1.25 6.84 9.96
C ARG A 96 1.69 5.72 10.89
N GLY A 97 1.77 4.49 10.40
CA GLY A 97 2.23 3.33 11.15
C GLY A 97 3.69 3.02 10.91
N GLY A 98 4.15 1.93 11.52
CA GLY A 98 5.51 1.41 11.33
C GLY A 98 5.51 -0.11 11.35
N ILE A 99 6.57 -0.68 10.77
CA ILE A 99 6.86 -2.10 10.89
C ILE A 99 7.93 -2.22 11.98
N TYR A 100 7.65 -3.05 13.00
CA TYR A 100 8.51 -3.21 14.16
C TYR A 100 9.06 -4.63 14.24
N SER A 101 10.36 -4.76 14.45
CA SER A 101 10.94 -6.03 14.88
C SER A 101 10.83 -6.15 16.39
N VAL A 102 10.20 -7.20 16.86
CA VAL A 102 9.97 -7.43 18.29
C VAL A 102 10.74 -8.66 18.76
N THR A 103 11.39 -8.56 19.89
CA THR A 103 12.10 -9.68 20.52
C THR A 103 12.02 -9.56 22.05
N THR A 104 12.21 -10.67 22.75
CA THR A 104 12.29 -10.64 24.21
C THR A 104 13.63 -10.06 24.68
N PRO A 105 13.70 -9.46 25.89
CA PRO A 105 14.96 -8.93 26.43
C PRO A 105 16.10 -9.95 26.45
N VAL A 106 15.80 -11.20 26.79
CA VAL A 106 16.79 -12.29 26.80
C VAL A 106 17.34 -12.59 25.42
N LYS A 107 16.47 -12.69 24.43
CA LYS A 107 16.87 -12.95 23.03
C LYS A 107 17.57 -11.75 22.39
N ALA A 108 17.26 -10.53 22.82
CA ALA A 108 17.88 -9.31 22.31
C ALA A 108 19.40 -9.27 22.58
N ALA A 109 19.89 -9.96 23.61
CA ALA A 109 21.30 -10.08 23.90
C ALA A 109 22.06 -11.08 23.02
N ASN A 110 21.35 -11.92 22.26
CA ASN A 110 21.97 -12.90 21.37
C ASN A 110 22.64 -12.20 20.17
N PRO A 111 23.95 -12.47 19.89
CA PRO A 111 24.68 -11.84 18.80
C PRO A 111 24.03 -12.04 17.42
N ASN A 112 23.44 -13.22 17.17
CA ASN A 112 22.76 -13.50 15.89
C ASN A 112 21.50 -12.66 15.72
N VAL A 113 20.74 -12.45 16.80
CA VAL A 113 19.56 -11.59 16.78
C VAL A 113 19.96 -10.14 16.54
N GLN A 114 21.04 -9.68 17.17
CA GLN A 114 21.58 -8.33 16.98
C GLN A 114 22.06 -8.12 15.53
N ALA A 115 22.76 -9.10 14.95
CA ALA A 115 23.21 -9.06 13.56
C ALA A 115 22.03 -9.00 12.58
N PHE A 116 21.01 -9.82 12.80
CA PHE A 116 19.79 -9.83 11.99
C PHE A 116 19.03 -8.49 12.07
N ARG A 117 18.88 -7.93 13.27
CA ARG A 117 18.22 -6.64 13.46
C ARG A 117 18.99 -5.49 12.78
N ARG A 118 20.31 -5.54 12.81
CA ARG A 118 21.17 -4.57 12.11
C ARG A 118 20.95 -4.66 10.60
N TRP A 119 21.00 -5.86 10.07
CA TRP A 119 20.75 -6.10 8.65
C TRP A 119 19.35 -5.60 8.22
N LEU A 120 18.30 -5.88 9.00
CA LEU A 120 16.95 -5.38 8.71
C LEU A 120 16.90 -3.85 8.66
N ARG A 121 17.60 -3.16 9.56
CA ARG A 121 17.63 -1.69 9.56
C ARG A 121 18.34 -1.15 8.32
N GLU A 122 19.43 -1.77 7.92
CA GLU A 122 20.18 -1.38 6.72
C GLU A 122 19.32 -1.56 5.47
N GLU A 123 18.65 -2.68 5.32
CA GLU A 123 17.73 -2.95 4.20
C GLU A 123 16.53 -1.99 4.20
N ALA A 124 15.93 -1.73 5.35
CA ALA A 124 14.81 -0.81 5.47
C ALA A 124 15.21 0.64 5.15
N SER A 125 16.38 1.08 5.57
CA SER A 125 16.91 2.42 5.25
C SER A 125 17.13 2.58 3.75
N GLY A 126 17.58 1.55 3.04
CA GLY A 126 17.70 1.54 1.58
C GLY A 126 16.34 1.68 0.89
N MET A 127 15.29 1.10 1.44
CA MET A 127 13.91 1.23 0.92
C MET A 127 13.33 2.63 1.12
N GLU A 128 13.60 3.27 2.24
CA GLU A 128 13.16 4.65 2.55
C GLU A 128 13.82 5.68 1.63
N LEU A 129 15.08 5.48 1.29
CA LEU A 129 15.84 6.37 0.39
C LEU A 129 15.32 6.32 -1.05
N ASN A 130 14.67 5.24 -1.45
CA ASN A 130 14.06 5.08 -2.77
C ASN A 130 12.61 5.56 -2.84
N SER A 131 12.03 5.98 -1.73
CA SER A 131 10.73 6.66 -1.73
C SER A 131 10.93 8.11 -2.13
N PRO A 132 10.27 8.63 -3.17
CA PRO A 132 10.34 10.04 -3.49
C PRO A 132 9.86 10.83 -2.27
N ARG A 133 10.72 11.65 -1.72
CA ARG A 133 10.34 12.63 -0.71
C ARG A 133 9.47 13.66 -1.40
N SER A 134 8.20 13.64 -1.08
CA SER A 134 7.30 14.73 -1.43
C SER A 134 7.65 15.99 -0.64
#